data_7a2c72962938243a529e39b22dd76f9e
#
_entry.id   7a2c72962938243a529e39b22dd76f9e
#
_cell.length_a   1.000
_cell.length_b   1.000
_cell.length_c   1.000
_cell.angle_alpha   90.00
_cell.angle_beta   90.00
_cell.angle_gamma   90.00
#
_symmetry.space_group_name_H-M   'P 1'
#
loop_
_entity.id
_entity.type
_entity.pdbx_description
1 polymer ?
#
loop_
_entity_poly.entity_id
_entity_poly.type
_entity_poly.pdbx_seq_one_letter_code
_entity_poly.pdbx_strand_id
1 'polypeptide(L)'
;EPLGAALAGRVAWVSAAPCPCEGAVSEREAEARRRANLAAKEEASRREKALSRAGIPRRYWAAEVDRPEFAEYIASFAGNGGAGLYIHGGVGAGKTHAASAMARLFAEAGYDVAFTTAKGMLERVKATFDEGGTEAAVARYAKCDVLVLDDLGKEDATEWSVGTVFSVLDARYEDMRPTIVTSNYAPGALADRLARRGERVTAEAIASRISQTCRPVYLGGRDRRRRG
;
A
#
# COMPACT_ATOMS: atom_id res chain seq x y z
N GLU A 1 42.50 -5.04 -26.76
CA GLU A 1 42.34 -5.44 -28.17
C GLU A 1 41.96 -6.92 -28.22
N PRO A 2 40.95 -7.32 -28.95
CA PRO A 2 40.58 -8.70 -29.08
C PRO A 2 41.52 -9.41 -30.06
N LEU A 3 42.26 -10.42 -29.57
CA LEU A 3 42.98 -11.35 -30.39
C LEU A 3 41.95 -12.32 -31.02
N GLY A 4 41.49 -12.02 -32.23
CA GLY A 4 40.64 -12.90 -32.98
C GLY A 4 41.42 -14.00 -33.70
N ALA A 5 41.29 -15.24 -33.28
CA ALA A 5 41.74 -16.39 -34.04
C ALA A 5 40.58 -16.92 -34.87
N ALA A 6 40.64 -16.78 -36.19
CA ALA A 6 39.68 -17.35 -37.10
C ALA A 6 39.96 -18.86 -37.30
N LEU A 7 39.16 -19.72 -36.68
CA LEU A 7 39.15 -21.15 -36.99
C LEU A 7 37.80 -21.44 -37.70
N ALA A 8 37.90 -21.84 -38.96
CA ALA A 8 36.79 -22.34 -39.78
C ALA A 8 35.59 -21.38 -39.90
N GLY A 9 35.81 -20.10 -40.19
CA GLY A 9 34.72 -19.15 -40.47
C GLY A 9 33.87 -18.72 -39.27
N ARG A 10 34.25 -19.10 -38.03
CA ARG A 10 33.60 -18.71 -36.82
C ARG A 10 34.54 -17.80 -35.98
N VAL A 11 34.11 -16.59 -35.68
CA VAL A 11 34.81 -15.68 -34.75
C VAL A 11 34.56 -16.18 -33.32
N ALA A 12 35.62 -16.71 -32.67
CA ALA A 12 35.57 -17.02 -31.24
C ALA A 12 36.01 -15.81 -30.46
N TRP A 13 35.15 -15.31 -29.58
CA TRP A 13 35.49 -14.26 -28.63
C TRP A 13 36.21 -14.88 -27.44
N VAL A 14 37.44 -14.49 -27.21
CA VAL A 14 38.16 -14.87 -26.01
C VAL A 14 38.05 -13.71 -25.01
N SER A 15 37.48 -13.97 -23.84
CA SER A 15 37.49 -13.00 -22.75
C SER A 15 38.92 -12.93 -22.17
N ALA A 16 39.58 -11.79 -22.31
CA ALA A 16 40.87 -11.57 -21.66
C ALA A 16 40.68 -11.53 -20.13
N ALA A 17 41.57 -12.22 -19.39
CA ALA A 17 41.61 -12.10 -17.94
C ALA A 17 41.94 -10.64 -17.57
N PRO A 18 41.28 -10.09 -16.56
CA PRO A 18 41.53 -8.72 -16.14
C PRO A 18 42.96 -8.55 -15.59
N CYS A 19 43.63 -7.45 -15.95
CA CYS A 19 44.96 -7.15 -15.46
C CYS A 19 44.99 -7.12 -13.91
N PRO A 20 45.92 -7.81 -13.24
CA PRO A 20 46.04 -7.82 -11.79
C PRO A 20 46.84 -6.63 -11.21
N CYS A 21 47.32 -5.69 -12.05
CA CYS A 21 48.11 -4.55 -11.56
C CYS A 21 47.23 -3.64 -10.66
N GLU A 22 47.86 -3.01 -9.66
CA GLU A 22 47.16 -2.17 -8.65
C GLU A 22 46.32 -1.07 -9.29
N GLY A 23 46.81 -0.42 -10.36
CA GLY A 23 46.04 0.60 -11.07
C GLY A 23 44.74 0.06 -11.69
N ALA A 24 44.80 -1.10 -12.36
CA ALA A 24 43.61 -1.72 -12.97
C ALA A 24 42.66 -2.30 -11.94
N VAL A 25 43.16 -2.73 -10.78
CA VAL A 25 42.30 -3.14 -9.63
C VAL A 25 41.57 -1.94 -9.08
N SER A 26 42.29 -0.85 -8.77
CA SER A 26 41.71 0.40 -8.24
C SER A 26 40.67 1.01 -9.19
N GLU A 27 40.92 0.99 -10.50
CA GLU A 27 39.94 1.51 -11.50
C GLU A 27 38.67 0.67 -11.54
N ARG A 28 38.77 -0.66 -11.51
CA ARG A 28 37.61 -1.56 -11.44
C ARG A 28 36.82 -1.38 -10.15
N GLU A 29 37.47 -1.21 -9.02
CA GLU A 29 36.81 -0.93 -7.75
C GLU A 29 36.09 0.43 -7.77
N ALA A 30 36.72 1.46 -8.35
CA ALA A 30 36.08 2.77 -8.51
C ALA A 30 34.86 2.71 -9.44
N GLU A 31 34.97 1.95 -10.54
CA GLU A 31 33.84 1.76 -11.46
C GLU A 31 32.69 0.94 -10.81
N ALA A 32 33.03 -0.14 -10.11
CA ALA A 32 32.05 -0.94 -9.36
C ALA A 32 31.31 -0.08 -8.30
N ARG A 33 32.08 0.77 -7.58
CA ARG A 33 31.51 1.72 -6.60
C ARG A 33 30.58 2.75 -7.27
N ARG A 34 30.98 3.29 -8.43
CA ARG A 34 30.11 4.22 -9.21
C ARG A 34 28.82 3.52 -9.67
N ARG A 35 28.92 2.29 -10.18
CA ARG A 35 27.74 1.50 -10.61
C ARG A 35 26.82 1.20 -9.42
N ALA A 36 27.39 0.79 -8.28
CA ALA A 36 26.63 0.53 -7.06
C ALA A 36 25.89 1.80 -6.56
N ASN A 37 26.57 2.96 -6.56
CA ASN A 37 25.97 4.23 -6.17
C ASN A 37 24.86 4.67 -7.13
N LEU A 38 25.01 4.46 -8.43
CA LEU A 38 23.96 4.76 -9.41
C LEU A 38 22.75 3.85 -9.21
N ALA A 39 22.97 2.55 -9.08
CA ALA A 39 21.89 1.58 -8.81
C ALA A 39 21.13 1.91 -7.52
N ALA A 40 21.84 2.26 -6.43
CA ALA A 40 21.23 2.67 -5.18
C ALA A 40 20.36 3.94 -5.33
N LYS A 41 20.82 4.92 -6.11
CA LYS A 41 20.02 6.13 -6.40
C LYS A 41 18.78 5.83 -7.22
N GLU A 42 18.89 4.97 -8.21
CA GLU A 42 17.76 4.56 -9.04
C GLU A 42 16.71 3.78 -8.22
N GLU A 43 17.16 2.88 -7.35
CA GLU A 43 16.29 2.13 -6.44
C GLU A 43 15.59 3.06 -5.45
N ALA A 44 16.31 4.00 -4.82
CA ALA A 44 15.73 5.00 -3.93
C ALA A 44 14.68 5.86 -4.64
N SER A 45 14.96 6.31 -5.88
CA SER A 45 14.01 7.08 -6.69
C SER A 45 12.77 6.25 -7.07
N ARG A 46 12.95 4.97 -7.42
CA ARG A 46 11.85 4.05 -7.73
C ARG A 46 10.96 3.85 -6.50
N ARG A 47 11.57 3.62 -5.35
CA ARG A 47 10.87 3.50 -4.06
C ARG A 47 10.07 4.75 -3.73
N GLU A 48 10.67 5.93 -3.81
CA GLU A 48 9.99 7.20 -3.53
C GLU A 48 8.78 7.41 -4.45
N LYS A 49 8.92 7.13 -5.75
CA LYS A 49 7.82 7.21 -6.72
C LYS A 49 6.69 6.24 -6.39
N ALA A 50 7.02 5.00 -6.01
CA ALA A 50 6.02 3.99 -5.64
C ALA A 50 5.22 4.42 -4.39
N LEU A 51 5.89 4.89 -3.34
CA LEU A 51 5.24 5.33 -2.10
C LEU A 51 4.38 6.59 -2.33
N SER A 52 4.87 7.53 -3.13
CA SER A 52 4.14 8.74 -3.48
C SER A 52 2.89 8.41 -4.31
N ARG A 53 3.01 7.54 -5.32
CA ARG A 53 1.89 7.07 -6.16
C ARG A 53 0.84 6.33 -5.32
N ALA A 54 1.26 5.53 -4.37
CA ALA A 54 0.37 4.84 -3.43
C ALA A 54 -0.39 5.81 -2.51
N GLY A 55 0.03 7.07 -2.38
CA GLY A 55 -0.59 8.06 -1.51
C GLY A 55 -0.20 7.91 -0.03
N ILE A 56 0.87 7.18 0.27
CA ILE A 56 1.34 6.98 1.64
C ILE A 56 1.94 8.30 2.17
N PRO A 57 1.48 8.82 3.33
CA PRO A 57 2.04 10.05 3.88
C PRO A 57 3.53 9.93 4.19
N ARG A 58 4.34 10.92 3.81
CA ARG A 58 5.82 10.91 3.95
C ARG A 58 6.31 10.54 5.34
N ARG A 59 5.59 10.97 6.39
CA ARG A 59 5.91 10.64 7.79
C ARG A 59 5.92 9.13 8.09
N TYR A 60 5.31 8.30 7.24
CA TYR A 60 5.21 6.86 7.40
C TYR A 60 6.06 6.07 6.38
N TRP A 61 6.88 6.73 5.56
CA TRP A 61 7.72 6.04 4.59
C TRP A 61 8.81 5.14 5.21
N ALA A 62 9.17 5.42 6.46
CA ALA A 62 10.04 4.57 7.28
C ALA A 62 9.27 3.71 8.30
N ALA A 63 7.94 3.61 8.19
CA ALA A 63 7.16 2.81 9.11
C ALA A 63 7.51 1.32 8.93
N GLU A 64 7.67 0.61 10.05
CA GLU A 64 8.00 -0.80 10.08
C GLU A 64 6.85 -1.63 10.64
N VAL A 65 6.78 -2.88 10.23
CA VAL A 65 5.83 -3.85 10.77
C VAL A 65 6.36 -4.34 12.11
N ASP A 66 5.69 -3.96 13.19
CA ASP A 66 6.14 -4.19 14.57
C ASP A 66 5.35 -5.28 15.30
N ARG A 67 4.47 -6.02 14.59
CA ARG A 67 3.62 -7.06 15.18
C ARG A 67 3.55 -8.31 14.32
N PRO A 68 3.58 -9.49 14.95
CA PRO A 68 3.57 -10.76 14.24
C PRO A 68 2.32 -10.95 13.37
N GLU A 69 1.15 -10.47 13.81
CA GLU A 69 -0.11 -10.62 13.07
C GLU A 69 -0.07 -9.93 11.70
N PHE A 70 0.65 -8.81 11.58
CA PHE A 70 0.83 -8.09 10.31
C PHE A 70 1.92 -8.73 9.44
N ALA A 71 2.99 -9.24 10.06
CA ALA A 71 4.03 -9.97 9.34
C ALA A 71 3.47 -11.25 8.73
N GLU A 72 2.65 -11.99 9.47
CA GLU A 72 1.96 -13.20 9.00
C GLU A 72 1.00 -12.87 7.83
N TYR A 73 0.22 -11.78 7.94
CA TYR A 73 -0.67 -11.34 6.89
C TYR A 73 0.10 -11.04 5.59
N ILE A 74 1.23 -10.33 5.67
CA ILE A 74 2.07 -10.02 4.51
C ILE A 74 2.65 -11.30 3.90
N ALA A 75 3.17 -12.22 4.73
CA ALA A 75 3.76 -13.46 4.27
C ALA A 75 2.75 -14.38 3.56
N SER A 76 1.48 -14.38 4.00
CA SER A 76 0.40 -15.18 3.40
C SER A 76 -0.35 -14.49 2.28
N PHE A 77 -0.04 -13.22 1.96
CA PHE A 77 -0.87 -12.35 1.13
C PHE A 77 -1.17 -12.93 -0.26
N ALA A 78 -0.18 -13.48 -0.95
CA ALA A 78 -0.36 -14.01 -2.30
C ALA A 78 -1.35 -15.18 -2.41
N GLY A 79 -1.60 -15.88 -1.29
CA GLY A 79 -2.49 -17.05 -1.23
C GLY A 79 -3.71 -16.86 -0.33
N ASN A 80 -3.97 -15.63 0.17
CA ASN A 80 -5.02 -15.40 1.16
C ASN A 80 -6.44 -15.23 0.59
N GLY A 81 -6.63 -15.40 -0.72
CA GLY A 81 -7.94 -15.35 -1.38
C GLY A 81 -8.61 -13.96 -1.35
N GLY A 82 -7.83 -12.89 -1.29
CA GLY A 82 -8.36 -11.53 -1.22
C GLY A 82 -8.77 -11.08 0.19
N ALA A 83 -8.39 -11.85 1.23
CA ALA A 83 -8.68 -11.45 2.61
C ALA A 83 -7.97 -10.14 2.97
N GLY A 84 -8.71 -9.22 3.61
CA GLY A 84 -8.24 -7.95 4.13
C GLY A 84 -8.01 -7.96 5.63
N LEU A 85 -7.78 -6.76 6.19
CA LEU A 85 -7.66 -6.53 7.63
C LEU A 85 -8.59 -5.40 8.08
N TYR A 86 -9.22 -5.57 9.22
CA TYR A 86 -9.93 -4.52 9.95
C TYR A 86 -9.19 -4.19 11.24
N ILE A 87 -8.39 -3.12 11.21
CA ILE A 87 -7.54 -2.72 12.33
C ILE A 87 -8.29 -1.69 13.16
N HIS A 88 -8.66 -2.04 14.38
CA HIS A 88 -9.43 -1.13 15.25
C HIS A 88 -8.79 -0.93 16.61
N GLY A 89 -9.18 0.16 17.30
CA GLY A 89 -8.67 0.48 18.64
C GLY A 89 -8.67 1.98 18.91
N GLY A 90 -8.22 2.37 20.10
CA GLY A 90 -8.21 3.76 20.55
C GLY A 90 -7.38 4.72 19.69
N VAL A 91 -7.57 6.01 19.90
CA VAL A 91 -6.75 7.06 19.29
C VAL A 91 -5.29 6.89 19.74
N GLY A 92 -4.33 7.04 18.80
CA GLY A 92 -2.91 6.90 19.10
C GLY A 92 -2.40 5.46 19.22
N ALA A 93 -3.24 4.44 19.07
CA ALA A 93 -2.84 3.02 19.16
C ALA A 93 -1.88 2.53 18.05
N GLY A 94 -1.61 3.34 17.02
CA GLY A 94 -0.69 2.99 15.94
C GLY A 94 -1.35 2.38 14.70
N LYS A 95 -2.69 2.44 14.56
CA LYS A 95 -3.43 1.87 13.41
C LYS A 95 -2.92 2.35 12.06
N THR A 96 -2.88 3.67 11.87
CA THR A 96 -2.38 4.30 10.64
C THR A 96 -0.91 3.94 10.37
N HIS A 97 -0.07 3.84 11.42
CA HIS A 97 1.32 3.41 11.30
C HIS A 97 1.41 1.99 10.76
N ALA A 98 0.69 1.04 11.36
CA ALA A 98 0.68 -0.36 10.92
C ALA A 98 0.15 -0.51 9.49
N ALA A 99 -0.97 0.17 9.15
CA ALA A 99 -1.52 0.17 7.81
C ALA A 99 -0.56 0.76 6.78
N SER A 100 0.14 1.86 7.13
CA SER A 100 1.15 2.48 6.26
C SER A 100 2.38 1.59 6.07
N ALA A 101 2.82 0.88 7.12
CA ALA A 101 3.95 -0.05 7.02
C ALA A 101 3.65 -1.21 6.04
N MET A 102 2.45 -1.78 6.11
CA MET A 102 2.01 -2.81 5.17
C MET A 102 1.85 -2.26 3.75
N ALA A 103 1.19 -1.10 3.59
CA ALA A 103 1.04 -0.42 2.30
C ALA A 103 2.38 -0.16 1.61
N ARG A 104 3.39 0.26 2.40
CA ARG A 104 4.76 0.46 1.92
C ARG A 104 5.35 -0.83 1.35
N LEU A 105 5.27 -1.93 2.08
CA LEU A 105 5.81 -3.21 1.65
C LEU A 105 5.12 -3.72 0.37
N PHE A 106 3.80 -3.57 0.26
CA PHE A 106 3.08 -3.93 -0.97
C PHE A 106 3.47 -3.04 -2.15
N ALA A 107 3.60 -1.72 -1.95
CA ALA A 107 4.02 -0.80 -3.01
C ALA A 107 5.47 -1.07 -3.47
N GLU A 108 6.38 -1.39 -2.55
CA GLU A 108 7.77 -1.79 -2.83
C GLU A 108 7.84 -3.14 -3.55
N ALA A 109 6.91 -4.05 -3.27
CA ALA A 109 6.75 -5.34 -3.97
C ALA A 109 6.11 -5.21 -5.36
N GLY A 110 5.67 -4.01 -5.76
CA GLY A 110 5.13 -3.73 -7.09
C GLY A 110 3.61 -3.81 -7.23
N TYR A 111 2.86 -4.01 -6.14
CA TYR A 111 1.40 -3.95 -6.16
C TYR A 111 0.90 -2.53 -6.41
N ASP A 112 -0.21 -2.39 -7.12
CA ASP A 112 -0.93 -1.11 -7.23
C ASP A 112 -1.69 -0.84 -5.93
N VAL A 113 -1.10 0.01 -5.09
CA VAL A 113 -1.66 0.37 -3.78
C VAL A 113 -2.36 1.72 -3.84
N ALA A 114 -3.53 1.84 -3.22
CA ALA A 114 -4.17 3.11 -2.93
C ALA A 114 -4.30 3.28 -1.40
N PHE A 115 -3.54 4.23 -0.85
CA PHE A 115 -3.66 4.64 0.55
C PHE A 115 -4.44 5.96 0.63
N THR A 116 -5.53 5.97 1.38
CA THR A 116 -6.34 7.17 1.60
C THR A 116 -7.09 7.09 2.92
N THR A 117 -7.45 8.23 3.50
CA THR A 117 -8.47 8.26 4.55
C THR A 117 -9.86 8.17 3.91
N ALA A 118 -10.86 7.65 4.64
CA ALA A 118 -12.25 7.63 4.16
C ALA A 118 -12.71 9.03 3.74
N LYS A 119 -12.43 10.05 4.55
CA LYS A 119 -12.71 11.45 4.22
C LYS A 119 -11.98 11.90 2.95
N GLY A 120 -10.68 11.63 2.83
CA GLY A 120 -9.87 12.03 1.67
C GLY A 120 -10.31 11.36 0.37
N MET A 121 -10.77 10.12 0.42
CA MET A 121 -11.39 9.43 -0.72
C MET A 121 -12.65 10.19 -1.18
N LEU A 122 -13.55 10.46 -0.25
CA LEU A 122 -14.81 11.16 -0.53
C LEU A 122 -14.58 12.58 -1.10
N GLU A 123 -13.62 13.32 -0.54
CA GLU A 123 -13.25 14.65 -1.04
C GLU A 123 -12.73 14.58 -2.49
N ARG A 124 -11.89 13.60 -2.83
CA ARG A 124 -11.39 13.41 -4.20
C ARG A 124 -12.50 13.01 -5.17
N VAL A 125 -13.40 12.11 -4.77
CA VAL A 125 -14.56 11.75 -5.60
C VAL A 125 -15.47 12.96 -5.81
N LYS A 126 -15.75 13.74 -4.76
CA LYS A 126 -16.56 14.95 -4.84
C LYS A 126 -15.95 16.01 -5.76
N ALA A 127 -14.64 16.16 -5.76
CA ALA A 127 -13.95 17.13 -6.61
C ALA A 127 -14.10 16.85 -8.12
N THR A 128 -14.54 15.66 -8.50
CA THR A 128 -14.74 15.28 -9.92
C THR A 128 -16.19 15.43 -10.41
N PHE A 129 -17.12 15.93 -9.58
CA PHE A 129 -18.53 16.02 -9.95
C PHE A 129 -18.78 16.89 -11.18
N ASP A 130 -18.14 18.04 -11.22
CA ASP A 130 -18.32 19.00 -12.30
C ASP A 130 -17.57 18.63 -13.60
N GLU A 131 -16.60 17.71 -13.49
CA GLU A 131 -15.73 17.29 -14.61
C GLU A 131 -16.16 15.95 -15.23
N GLY A 132 -17.22 15.29 -14.72
CA GLY A 132 -17.67 13.99 -15.21
C GLY A 132 -16.70 12.81 -14.90
N GLY A 133 -15.73 13.03 -14.02
CA GLY A 133 -14.70 12.05 -13.66
C GLY A 133 -15.02 11.16 -12.47
N THR A 134 -16.23 11.20 -11.94
CA THR A 134 -16.63 10.51 -10.71
C THR A 134 -16.43 9.00 -10.78
N GLU A 135 -16.81 8.37 -11.89
CA GLU A 135 -16.63 6.95 -12.11
C GLU A 135 -15.15 6.55 -12.08
N ALA A 136 -14.29 7.29 -12.74
CA ALA A 136 -12.85 7.05 -12.75
C ALA A 136 -12.22 7.24 -11.36
N ALA A 137 -12.69 8.23 -10.59
CA ALA A 137 -12.23 8.47 -9.23
C ALA A 137 -12.63 7.33 -8.29
N VAL A 138 -13.84 6.80 -8.39
CA VAL A 138 -14.31 5.62 -7.64
C VAL A 138 -13.54 4.38 -8.09
N ALA A 139 -13.38 4.17 -9.41
CA ALA A 139 -12.68 3.03 -9.98
C ALA A 139 -11.22 2.94 -9.53
N ARG A 140 -10.54 4.07 -9.26
CA ARG A 140 -9.18 4.10 -8.71
C ARG A 140 -9.07 3.33 -7.39
N TYR A 141 -10.07 3.43 -6.52
CA TYR A 141 -10.12 2.73 -5.23
C TYR A 141 -10.72 1.33 -5.33
N ALA A 142 -11.68 1.14 -6.21
CA ALA A 142 -12.30 -0.16 -6.44
C ALA A 142 -11.33 -1.16 -7.08
N LYS A 143 -10.50 -0.74 -8.05
CA LYS A 143 -9.72 -1.62 -8.93
C LYS A 143 -8.23 -1.77 -8.56
N CYS A 144 -7.68 -0.96 -7.65
CA CYS A 144 -6.29 -1.16 -7.20
C CYS A 144 -6.11 -2.53 -6.53
N ASP A 145 -4.89 -3.07 -6.56
CA ASP A 145 -4.61 -4.39 -5.98
C ASP A 145 -4.85 -4.38 -4.46
N VAL A 146 -4.36 -3.36 -3.77
CA VAL A 146 -4.54 -3.19 -2.32
C VAL A 146 -5.09 -1.81 -2.00
N LEU A 147 -6.26 -1.74 -1.37
CA LEU A 147 -6.79 -0.50 -0.81
C LEU A 147 -6.47 -0.42 0.68
N VAL A 148 -5.89 0.70 1.11
CA VAL A 148 -5.84 1.07 2.53
C VAL A 148 -6.81 2.22 2.75
N LEU A 149 -7.91 1.94 3.46
CA LEU A 149 -8.93 2.90 3.83
C LEU A 149 -8.76 3.26 5.31
N ASP A 150 -8.02 4.35 5.54
CA ASP A 150 -7.66 4.79 6.89
C ASP A 150 -8.77 5.63 7.53
N ASP A 151 -8.92 5.50 8.83
CA ASP A 151 -9.83 6.29 9.67
C ASP A 151 -11.33 6.19 9.28
N LEU A 152 -11.80 5.02 8.84
CA LEU A 152 -13.23 4.81 8.52
C LEU A 152 -14.11 5.07 9.76
N GLY A 153 -15.18 5.83 9.56
CA GLY A 153 -16.10 6.27 10.60
C GLY A 153 -15.76 7.64 11.20
N LYS A 154 -14.71 8.34 10.71
CA LYS A 154 -14.42 9.74 11.07
C LYS A 154 -15.02 10.76 10.12
N GLU A 155 -15.39 10.33 8.91
CA GLU A 155 -16.07 11.18 7.93
C GLU A 155 -17.48 11.59 8.39
N ASP A 156 -18.03 12.59 7.72
CA ASP A 156 -19.45 12.92 7.86
C ASP A 156 -20.29 11.85 7.16
N ALA A 157 -21.00 11.05 7.94
CA ALA A 157 -21.79 9.92 7.47
C ALA A 157 -23.11 10.38 6.86
N THR A 158 -23.06 11.04 5.69
CA THR A 158 -24.22 11.39 4.88
C THR A 158 -24.62 10.21 4.00
N GLU A 159 -25.84 10.18 3.47
CA GLU A 159 -26.31 9.16 2.54
C GLU A 159 -25.34 8.99 1.35
N TRP A 160 -24.93 10.10 0.73
CA TRP A 160 -23.95 10.07 -0.36
C TRP A 160 -22.59 9.49 0.06
N SER A 161 -22.06 9.90 1.20
CA SER A 161 -20.76 9.43 1.65
C SER A 161 -20.75 7.93 1.99
N VAL A 162 -21.80 7.47 2.65
CA VAL A 162 -21.98 6.05 3.00
C VAL A 162 -22.20 5.23 1.74
N GLY A 163 -23.05 5.69 0.79
CA GLY A 163 -23.25 5.06 -0.51
C GLY A 163 -21.98 4.95 -1.34
N THR A 164 -21.15 6.00 -1.36
CA THR A 164 -19.85 5.98 -2.08
C THR A 164 -18.87 4.99 -1.46
N VAL A 165 -18.75 4.95 -0.12
CA VAL A 165 -17.93 3.95 0.58
C VAL A 165 -18.42 2.54 0.29
N PHE A 166 -19.73 2.33 0.34
CA PHE A 166 -20.35 1.05 0.01
C PHE A 166 -19.98 0.60 -1.41
N SER A 167 -20.15 1.47 -2.42
CA SER A 167 -19.86 1.13 -3.82
C SER A 167 -18.41 0.68 -4.02
N VAL A 168 -17.44 1.32 -3.34
CA VAL A 168 -16.03 0.91 -3.41
C VAL A 168 -15.82 -0.45 -2.75
N LEU A 169 -16.35 -0.65 -1.54
CA LEU A 169 -16.14 -1.89 -0.78
C LEU A 169 -16.87 -3.07 -1.41
N ASP A 170 -18.06 -2.85 -1.98
CA ASP A 170 -18.85 -3.88 -2.64
C ASP A 170 -18.19 -4.37 -3.93
N ALA A 171 -17.72 -3.46 -4.79
CA ALA A 171 -16.96 -3.81 -5.98
C ALA A 171 -15.68 -4.59 -5.63
N ARG A 172 -14.99 -4.24 -4.54
CA ARG A 172 -13.81 -4.97 -4.08
C ARG A 172 -14.15 -6.34 -3.50
N TYR A 173 -15.29 -6.45 -2.84
CA TYR A 173 -15.83 -7.72 -2.37
C TYR A 173 -16.09 -8.67 -3.53
N GLU A 174 -16.78 -8.20 -4.57
CA GLU A 174 -17.10 -9.00 -5.77
C GLU A 174 -15.84 -9.48 -6.50
N ASP A 175 -14.83 -8.62 -6.61
CA ASP A 175 -13.55 -8.92 -7.27
C ASP A 175 -12.53 -9.63 -6.35
N MET A 176 -12.90 -9.98 -5.10
CA MET A 176 -12.00 -10.57 -4.09
C MET A 176 -10.70 -9.77 -3.89
N ARG A 177 -10.80 -8.43 -3.90
CA ARG A 177 -9.65 -7.53 -3.73
C ARG A 177 -9.44 -7.17 -2.26
N PRO A 178 -8.24 -7.40 -1.71
CA PRO A 178 -7.95 -7.16 -0.30
C PRO A 178 -8.05 -5.69 0.08
N THR A 179 -8.74 -5.41 1.19
CA THR A 179 -8.87 -4.08 1.76
C THR A 179 -8.35 -4.05 3.18
N ILE A 180 -7.45 -3.13 3.50
CA ILE A 180 -6.99 -2.84 4.86
C ILE A 180 -7.75 -1.63 5.36
N VAL A 181 -8.62 -1.83 6.33
CA VAL A 181 -9.41 -0.76 6.94
C VAL A 181 -8.86 -0.44 8.32
N THR A 182 -8.72 0.84 8.64
CA THR A 182 -8.51 1.25 10.03
C THR A 182 -9.70 2.02 10.56
N SER A 183 -10.04 1.82 11.84
CA SER A 183 -11.15 2.51 12.49
C SER A 183 -10.93 2.69 13.99
N ASN A 184 -11.56 3.70 14.58
CA ASN A 184 -11.66 3.81 16.04
C ASN A 184 -12.80 2.97 16.62
N TYR A 185 -13.65 2.44 15.78
CA TYR A 185 -14.84 1.68 16.18
C TYR A 185 -14.56 0.17 16.08
N ALA A 186 -15.05 -0.60 17.04
CA ALA A 186 -15.09 -2.04 16.91
C ALA A 186 -16.04 -2.44 15.78
N PRO A 187 -15.89 -3.65 15.16
CA PRO A 187 -16.73 -4.08 14.05
C PRO A 187 -18.22 -3.92 14.30
N GLY A 188 -18.71 -4.31 15.49
CA GLY A 188 -20.12 -4.20 15.85
C GLY A 188 -20.65 -2.77 16.05
N ALA A 189 -19.77 -1.78 16.27
CA ALA A 189 -20.15 -0.38 16.47
C ALA A 189 -20.01 0.47 15.18
N LEU A 190 -19.42 -0.07 14.14
CA LEU A 190 -19.16 0.66 12.89
C LEU A 190 -20.47 1.00 12.17
N ALA A 191 -21.40 0.05 12.06
CA ALA A 191 -22.68 0.26 11.42
C ALA A 191 -23.47 1.40 12.08
N ASP A 192 -23.57 1.40 13.41
CA ASP A 192 -24.24 2.47 14.16
C ASP A 192 -23.59 3.83 13.96
N ARG A 193 -22.25 3.86 13.85
CA ARG A 193 -21.52 5.10 13.57
C ARG A 193 -21.83 5.65 12.18
N LEU A 194 -21.84 4.80 11.16
CA LEU A 194 -22.15 5.16 9.78
C LEU A 194 -23.62 5.52 9.57
N ALA A 195 -24.54 4.89 10.30
CA ALA A 195 -25.97 5.13 10.21
C ALA A 195 -26.45 6.45 10.85
N ARG A 196 -25.58 7.22 11.52
CA ARG A 196 -26.01 8.44 12.26
C ARG A 196 -26.69 9.49 11.39
N ARG A 197 -26.26 9.67 10.15
CA ARG A 197 -26.81 10.58 9.15
C ARG A 197 -26.93 9.94 7.77
N GLY A 198 -26.59 8.67 7.66
CA GLY A 198 -26.68 7.86 6.47
C GLY A 198 -27.84 6.85 6.59
N GLU A 199 -28.06 6.13 5.52
CA GLU A 199 -29.05 5.06 5.49
C GLU A 199 -28.53 3.86 6.31
N ARG A 200 -29.35 3.37 7.26
CA ARG A 200 -28.98 2.24 8.12
C ARG A 200 -28.68 0.95 7.33
N VAL A 201 -29.47 0.66 6.31
CA VAL A 201 -29.32 -0.55 5.50
C VAL A 201 -27.94 -0.56 4.82
N THR A 202 -27.54 0.55 4.22
CA THR A 202 -26.22 0.71 3.57
C THR A 202 -25.07 0.64 4.58
N ALA A 203 -25.25 1.23 5.78
CA ALA A 203 -24.26 1.14 6.85
C ALA A 203 -24.06 -0.29 7.36
N GLU A 204 -25.14 -1.05 7.51
CA GLU A 204 -25.11 -2.47 7.86
C GLU A 204 -24.48 -3.32 6.75
N ALA A 205 -24.75 -3.00 5.47
CA ALA A 205 -24.12 -3.66 4.34
C ALA A 205 -22.59 -3.45 4.33
N ILE A 206 -22.09 -2.24 4.59
CA ILE A 206 -20.65 -1.96 4.75
C ILE A 206 -20.05 -2.84 5.85
N ALA A 207 -20.66 -2.85 7.03
CA ALA A 207 -20.18 -3.65 8.16
C ALA A 207 -20.18 -5.16 7.83
N SER A 208 -21.20 -5.63 7.11
CA SER A 208 -21.29 -7.01 6.64
C SER A 208 -20.16 -7.37 5.67
N ARG A 209 -19.89 -6.53 4.63
CA ARG A 209 -18.77 -6.74 3.69
C ARG A 209 -17.42 -6.80 4.40
N ILE A 210 -17.17 -5.84 5.31
CA ILE A 210 -15.94 -5.82 6.11
C ILE A 210 -15.81 -7.08 6.97
N SER A 211 -16.88 -7.53 7.60
CA SER A 211 -16.86 -8.74 8.44
C SER A 211 -16.60 -10.02 7.64
N GLN A 212 -17.04 -10.08 6.39
CA GLN A 212 -16.84 -11.22 5.51
C GLN A 212 -15.44 -11.27 4.90
N THR A 213 -14.86 -10.09 4.60
CA THR A 213 -13.60 -10.01 3.86
C THR A 213 -12.40 -9.66 4.71
N CYS A 214 -12.57 -9.08 5.89
CA CYS A 214 -11.47 -8.57 6.69
C CYS A 214 -11.35 -9.29 8.03
N ARG A 215 -10.15 -9.78 8.33
CA ARG A 215 -9.80 -10.30 9.66
C ARG A 215 -9.69 -9.11 10.64
N PRO A 216 -10.43 -9.10 11.76
CA PRO A 216 -10.32 -8.05 12.76
C PRO A 216 -9.01 -8.18 13.56
N VAL A 217 -8.34 -7.04 13.76
CA VAL A 217 -7.14 -6.91 14.60
C VAL A 217 -7.33 -5.74 15.56
N TYR A 218 -7.36 -6.04 16.86
CA TYR A 218 -7.46 -5.01 17.88
C TYR A 218 -6.09 -4.46 18.26
N LEU A 219 -5.91 -3.15 18.15
CA LEU A 219 -4.75 -2.45 18.68
C LEU A 219 -5.10 -1.75 20.00
N GLY A 220 -4.81 -2.43 21.11
CA GLY A 220 -4.87 -1.84 22.44
C GLY A 220 -3.58 -1.12 22.80
N GLY A 221 -3.61 -0.31 23.86
CA GLY A 221 -2.42 0.32 24.44
C GLY A 221 -2.56 1.83 24.66
N ARG A 222 -1.52 2.39 25.29
CA ARG A 222 -1.43 3.84 25.52
C ARG A 222 -1.14 4.57 24.20
N ASP A 223 -1.60 5.83 24.11
CA ASP A 223 -1.31 6.69 22.97
C ASP A 223 0.22 6.81 22.74
N ARG A 224 0.69 6.22 21.62
CA ARG A 224 2.11 6.23 21.23
C ARG A 224 2.65 7.64 20.93
N ARG A 225 1.78 8.64 20.72
CA ARG A 225 2.15 10.04 20.45
C ARG A 225 2.59 10.79 21.71
N ARG A 226 2.26 10.27 22.89
CA ARG A 226 2.60 10.86 24.20
C ARG A 226 3.94 10.39 24.76
N ARG A 227 4.77 9.72 23.96
CA ARG A 227 6.16 9.43 24.29
C ARG A 227 7.04 10.56 23.71
N GLY A 228 7.05 11.68 24.39
CA GLY A 228 7.94 12.79 24.29
C GLY A 228 8.15 13.33 25.67
#